data_6b75ab16967c81645f3327c5a0c698bc
#
_entry.id   6b75ab16967c81645f3327c5a0c698bc
#
_cell.length_a   1.000
_cell.length_b   1.000
_cell.length_c   1.000
_cell.angle_alpha   90.00
_cell.angle_beta   90.00
_cell.angle_gamma   90.00
#
_symmetry.space_group_name_H-M   'P 1'
#
loop_
_entity.id
_entity.type
_entity.pdbx_description
1 polymer ?
#
loop_
_entity_poly.entity_id
_entity_poly.type
_entity_poly.pdbx_seq_one_letter_code
_entity_poly.pdbx_strand_id
1 'polypeptide(L)'
;MKTTASILFAAAVALVSVPAHAEVLDLSTLTCEQFLKGGDDEIKMVLTWMDGWYKGDEDKAIIDTNVFVENAKKFGAYCGANPSISIVNAAEEVLGK
;
A
#
# COMPACT_ATOMS: atom_id res chain seq x y z
N MET A 1 -10.49 -43.37 26.78
CA MET A 1 -10.71 -43.30 25.55
C MET A 1 -11.22 -42.03 25.07
N LYS A 2 -11.52 -41.16 25.72
CA LYS A 2 -12.11 -40.04 25.30
C LYS A 2 -11.24 -38.87 25.30
N THR A 3 -10.03 -38.96 25.58
CA THR A 3 -9.18 -37.80 25.79
C THR A 3 -8.48 -37.34 24.54
N THR A 4 -8.67 -38.00 23.46
CA THR A 4 -7.92 -37.68 22.26
C THR A 4 -8.31 -36.37 21.63
N ALA A 5 -9.47 -35.87 21.90
CA ALA A 5 -9.95 -34.66 21.24
C ALA A 5 -9.13 -33.42 21.57
N SER A 6 -8.60 -33.38 22.78
CA SER A 6 -7.89 -32.15 23.17
C SER A 6 -6.57 -31.99 22.43
N ILE A 7 -6.00 -33.05 21.95
CA ILE A 7 -4.74 -32.94 21.25
C ILE A 7 -4.89 -32.22 19.93
N LEU A 8 -5.96 -32.47 19.23
CA LEU A 8 -6.20 -31.83 17.96
C LEU A 8 -6.38 -30.33 18.10
N PHE A 9 -6.97 -29.97 19.20
CA PHE A 9 -7.20 -28.55 19.41
C PHE A 9 -5.92 -27.77 19.58
N ALA A 10 -4.95 -28.33 20.26
CA ALA A 10 -3.68 -27.67 20.44
C ALA A 10 -2.96 -27.45 19.12
N ALA A 11 -3.05 -28.42 18.23
CA ALA A 11 -2.41 -28.25 16.92
C ALA A 11 -3.01 -27.10 16.11
N ALA A 12 -4.30 -26.92 16.22
CA ALA A 12 -4.94 -25.84 15.48
C ALA A 12 -4.47 -24.48 15.95
N VAL A 13 -4.25 -24.33 17.23
CA VAL A 13 -3.77 -23.06 17.76
C VAL A 13 -2.40 -22.71 17.21
N ALA A 14 -1.55 -23.70 17.10
CA ALA A 14 -0.20 -23.46 16.59
C ALA A 14 -0.19 -22.94 15.17
N LEU A 15 -1.15 -23.34 14.37
CA LEU A 15 -1.21 -22.91 12.98
C LEU A 15 -1.60 -21.47 12.82
N VAL A 16 -2.21 -20.89 13.83
CA VAL A 16 -2.65 -19.51 13.74
C VAL A 16 -1.52 -18.53 14.01
N SER A 17 -0.43 -19.01 14.56
CA SER A 17 0.71 -18.14 14.84
C SER A 17 1.35 -17.68 13.57
N VAL A 18 1.09 -16.47 13.17
CA VAL A 18 1.72 -15.85 12.02
C VAL A 18 2.75 -14.87 12.51
N PRO A 19 3.99 -14.98 12.03
CA PRO A 19 5.01 -14.04 12.45
C PRO A 19 4.60 -12.63 12.05
N ALA A 20 4.70 -11.72 12.98
CA ALA A 20 4.45 -10.33 12.71
C ALA A 20 5.76 -9.73 12.22
N HIS A 21 5.82 -9.42 10.96
CA HIS A 21 6.97 -8.76 10.38
C HIS A 21 6.69 -7.28 10.26
N ALA A 22 7.59 -6.47 10.79
CA ALA A 22 7.57 -5.07 10.47
C ALA A 22 8.19 -4.95 9.08
N GLU A 23 7.43 -4.45 8.16
CA GLU A 23 7.90 -4.26 6.80
C GLU A 23 8.06 -2.79 6.53
N VAL A 24 9.22 -2.43 6.02
CA VAL A 24 9.50 -1.05 5.64
C VAL A 24 9.33 -0.93 4.13
N LEU A 25 8.42 -0.09 3.72
CA LEU A 25 8.24 0.23 2.30
C LEU A 25 8.97 1.53 2.01
N ASP A 26 10.03 1.43 1.24
CA ASP A 26 10.77 2.61 0.80
C ASP A 26 10.20 3.03 -0.55
N LEU A 27 9.41 4.10 -0.54
CA LEU A 27 8.71 4.54 -1.74
C LEU A 27 9.66 5.10 -2.79
N SER A 28 10.88 5.48 -2.41
CA SER A 28 11.86 5.96 -3.39
C SER A 28 12.39 4.82 -4.26
N THR A 29 12.31 3.59 -3.77
CA THR A 29 12.77 2.43 -4.52
C THR A 29 11.63 1.52 -4.99
N LEU A 30 10.42 1.75 -4.49
CA LEU A 30 9.25 1.00 -4.92
C LEU A 30 8.91 1.39 -6.36
N THR A 31 8.97 0.42 -7.27
CA THR A 31 8.65 0.70 -8.67
C THR A 31 7.15 0.70 -8.92
N CYS A 32 6.75 1.34 -10.01
CA CYS A 32 5.37 1.31 -10.47
C CYS A 32 4.85 -0.12 -10.63
N GLU A 33 5.66 -1.01 -11.16
CA GLU A 33 5.26 -2.41 -11.30
C GLU A 33 4.98 -3.05 -9.96
N GLN A 34 5.87 -2.86 -8.99
CA GLN A 34 5.68 -3.40 -7.65
C GLN A 34 4.45 -2.80 -6.96
N PHE A 35 4.24 -1.50 -7.15
CA PHE A 35 3.09 -0.82 -6.61
C PHE A 35 1.79 -1.43 -7.14
N LEU A 36 1.69 -1.63 -8.45
CA LEU A 36 0.48 -2.19 -9.07
C LEU A 36 0.23 -3.63 -8.66
N LYS A 37 1.27 -4.37 -8.29
CA LYS A 37 1.15 -5.75 -7.84
C LYS A 37 0.80 -5.88 -6.37
N GLY A 38 0.80 -4.78 -5.64
CA GLY A 38 0.40 -4.79 -4.25
C GLY A 38 -1.09 -5.08 -4.12
N GLY A 39 -1.50 -5.53 -2.96
CA GLY A 39 -2.92 -5.72 -2.70
C GLY A 39 -3.63 -4.38 -2.57
N ASP A 40 -4.95 -4.41 -2.60
CA ASP A 40 -5.75 -3.20 -2.53
C ASP A 40 -5.42 -2.34 -1.32
N ASP A 41 -5.21 -2.97 -0.17
CA ASP A 41 -4.91 -2.23 1.05
C ASP A 41 -3.56 -1.55 0.98
N GLU A 42 -2.56 -2.21 0.40
CA GLU A 42 -1.24 -1.63 0.23
C GLU A 42 -1.28 -0.46 -0.75
N ILE A 43 -1.97 -0.63 -1.87
CA ILE A 43 -2.14 0.45 -2.85
C ILE A 43 -2.79 1.66 -2.20
N LYS A 44 -3.86 1.46 -1.44
CA LYS A 44 -4.53 2.56 -0.75
C LYS A 44 -3.62 3.24 0.26
N MET A 45 -2.84 2.45 0.99
CA MET A 45 -1.91 2.99 1.97
C MET A 45 -0.86 3.87 1.31
N VAL A 46 -0.27 3.40 0.23
CA VAL A 46 0.75 4.15 -0.51
C VAL A 46 0.15 5.44 -1.09
N LEU A 47 -1.03 5.34 -1.70
CA LEU A 47 -1.69 6.52 -2.26
C LEU A 47 -2.04 7.55 -1.19
N THR A 48 -2.47 7.10 -0.03
CA THR A 48 -2.80 7.99 1.08
C THR A 48 -1.55 8.69 1.59
N TRP A 49 -0.45 7.96 1.72
CA TRP A 49 0.82 8.53 2.13
C TRP A 49 1.29 9.58 1.13
N MET A 50 1.18 9.27 -0.17
CA MET A 50 1.58 10.20 -1.22
C MET A 50 0.74 11.47 -1.21
N ASP A 51 -0.56 11.33 -0.99
CA ASP A 51 -1.44 12.49 -0.91
C ASP A 51 -1.00 13.44 0.19
N GLY A 52 -0.68 12.90 1.36
CA GLY A 52 -0.21 13.72 2.47
C GLY A 52 1.18 14.30 2.23
N TRP A 53 2.06 13.52 1.64
CA TRP A 53 3.43 13.95 1.43
C TRP A 53 3.53 15.10 0.41
N TYR A 54 2.69 15.06 -0.61
CA TYR A 54 2.70 16.11 -1.62
C TYR A 54 1.91 17.35 -1.22
N LYS A 55 1.17 17.29 -0.13
CA LYS A 55 0.60 18.48 0.49
C LYS A 55 1.66 19.08 1.40
N GLY A 56 1.81 20.35 1.39
CA GLY A 56 2.73 21.01 2.31
C GLY A 56 2.07 21.30 3.65
N ASP A 57 2.86 21.77 4.59
CA ASP A 57 2.36 22.17 5.90
C ASP A 57 1.33 23.29 5.81
N GLU A 58 1.37 24.03 4.71
CA GLU A 58 0.45 25.14 4.49
C GLU A 58 -0.90 24.71 3.94
N ASP A 59 -0.99 23.47 3.49
CA ASP A 59 -2.25 22.96 2.95
C ASP A 59 -3.19 22.56 4.07
N LYS A 60 -4.47 22.64 3.79
CA LYS A 60 -5.47 22.26 4.78
C LYS A 60 -5.41 20.75 5.04
N ALA A 61 -5.69 20.36 6.27
CA ALA A 61 -5.69 18.94 6.66
C ALA A 61 -7.01 18.29 6.24
N ILE A 62 -7.26 18.23 4.96
CA ILE A 62 -8.46 17.62 4.41
C ILE A 62 -8.09 16.65 3.30
N ILE A 63 -8.96 15.68 3.07
CA ILE A 63 -8.87 14.81 1.92
C ILE A 63 -10.11 15.06 1.07
N ASP A 64 -9.90 15.53 -0.15
CA ASP A 64 -10.97 15.61 -1.13
C ASP A 64 -11.05 14.25 -1.81
N THR A 65 -12.08 13.47 -1.48
CA THR A 65 -12.16 12.10 -1.97
C THR A 65 -12.30 12.01 -3.49
N ASN A 66 -12.91 13.00 -4.11
CA ASN A 66 -13.01 13.01 -5.57
C ASN A 66 -11.64 13.23 -6.21
N VAL A 67 -10.87 14.16 -5.68
CA VAL A 67 -9.51 14.41 -6.16
C VAL A 67 -8.63 13.19 -5.90
N PHE A 68 -8.79 12.56 -4.73
CA PHE A 68 -8.03 11.37 -4.38
C PHE A 68 -8.26 10.25 -5.40
N VAL A 69 -9.52 10.01 -5.76
CA VAL A 69 -9.88 8.97 -6.74
C VAL A 69 -9.31 9.30 -8.13
N GLU A 70 -9.39 10.55 -8.54
CA GLU A 70 -8.84 10.98 -9.82
C GLU A 70 -7.33 10.78 -9.86
N ASN A 71 -6.65 11.14 -8.79
CA ASN A 71 -5.21 10.94 -8.70
C ASN A 71 -4.86 9.45 -8.72
N ALA A 72 -5.65 8.61 -8.05
CA ALA A 72 -5.43 7.18 -8.08
C ALA A 72 -5.52 6.62 -9.49
N LYS A 73 -6.49 7.09 -10.27
CA LYS A 73 -6.62 6.68 -11.67
C LYS A 73 -5.42 7.12 -12.50
N LYS A 74 -4.94 8.33 -12.27
CA LYS A 74 -3.76 8.83 -12.98
C LYS A 74 -2.52 8.02 -12.64
N PHE A 75 -2.34 7.66 -11.37
CA PHE A 75 -1.24 6.80 -10.96
C PHE A 75 -1.32 5.44 -11.64
N GLY A 76 -2.50 4.84 -11.66
CA GLY A 76 -2.69 3.55 -12.30
C GLY A 76 -2.33 3.59 -13.77
N ALA A 77 -2.78 4.60 -14.49
CA ALA A 77 -2.49 4.76 -15.91
C ALA A 77 -1.01 5.02 -16.15
N TYR A 78 -0.42 5.92 -15.39
CA TYR A 78 0.98 6.26 -15.55
C TYR A 78 1.88 5.08 -15.22
N CYS A 79 1.62 4.40 -14.13
CA CYS A 79 2.41 3.25 -13.71
C CYS A 79 2.26 2.07 -14.67
N GLY A 80 1.07 1.89 -15.24
CA GLY A 80 0.87 0.85 -16.26
C GLY A 80 1.74 1.08 -17.49
N ALA A 81 1.95 2.33 -17.85
CA ALA A 81 2.78 2.69 -19.00
C ALA A 81 4.27 2.81 -18.64
N ASN A 82 4.60 2.94 -17.37
CA ASN A 82 5.97 3.19 -16.92
C ASN A 82 6.35 2.29 -15.73
N PRO A 83 6.39 0.98 -15.93
CA PRO A 83 6.51 0.03 -14.81
C PRO A 83 7.83 0.09 -14.06
N SER A 84 8.90 0.58 -14.68
CA SER A 84 10.21 0.61 -14.04
C SER A 84 10.50 1.88 -13.24
N ILE A 85 9.63 2.86 -13.32
CA ILE A 85 9.82 4.13 -12.63
C ILE A 85 9.42 3.99 -11.17
N SER A 86 10.14 4.67 -10.26
CA SER A 86 9.78 4.65 -8.84
C SER A 86 8.47 5.39 -8.63
N ILE A 87 7.73 4.98 -7.61
CA ILE A 87 6.44 5.60 -7.32
C ILE A 87 6.61 7.09 -6.93
N VAL A 88 7.74 7.45 -6.36
CA VAL A 88 8.04 8.86 -6.04
C VAL A 88 8.19 9.68 -7.32
N ASN A 89 8.93 9.17 -8.29
CA ASN A 89 9.06 9.87 -9.57
C ASN A 89 7.75 9.90 -10.33
N ALA A 90 6.96 8.84 -10.23
CA ALA A 90 5.63 8.82 -10.82
C ALA A 90 4.75 9.90 -10.19
N ALA A 91 4.86 10.10 -8.89
CA ALA A 91 4.08 11.12 -8.20
C ALA A 91 4.43 12.52 -8.67
N GLU A 92 5.70 12.77 -8.94
CA GLU A 92 6.11 14.07 -9.49
C GLU A 92 5.43 14.35 -10.82
N GLU A 93 5.35 13.35 -11.68
CA GLU A 93 4.70 13.50 -12.97
C GLU A 93 3.18 13.62 -12.83
N VAL A 94 2.58 12.79 -11.99
CA VAL A 94 1.12 12.74 -11.85
C VAL A 94 0.60 13.94 -11.08
N LEU A 95 1.28 14.34 -10.03
CA LEU A 95 0.83 15.42 -9.15
C LEU A 95 1.44 16.79 -9.50
N GLY A 96 2.39 16.82 -10.41
CA GLY A 96 2.95 18.08 -10.89
C GLY A 96 3.93 18.75 -9.94
N LYS A 97 4.67 17.96 -9.22
CA LYS A 97 5.67 18.54 -8.30
C LYS A 97 7.10 18.24 -8.66
#